data_fc76f079aa89c43be8d513b9514ddf15
#
_entry.id   fc76f079aa89c43be8d513b9514ddf15
#
_cell.length_a   1.000
_cell.length_b   1.000
_cell.length_c   1.000
_cell.angle_alpha   90.00
_cell.angle_beta   90.00
_cell.angle_gamma   90.00
#
_symmetry.space_group_name_H-M   'P 1'
#
loop_
_entity.id
_entity.type
_entity.pdbx_description
1 polymer ?
#
loop_
_entity_poly.entity_id
_entity_poly.type
_entity_poly.pdbx_seq_one_letter_code
_entity_poly.pdbx_strand_id
1 'polypeptide(L)'
;MKFTVSIDINKPLDFVIQTFDDPENLKRWMKGLVSFEPISGTPGQPGAKSKLTFNHNGRKMEMEETITVKNLPKEFSGTYEISGIWNLVQNQFEALSPNLTRYTSVQEFRMKAPMKWFSLLLQPMFRKQSLQHLQSFKQFTESL
;
A
#
# COMPACT_ATOMS: atom_id res chain seq x y z
N MET A 1 -12.47 -11.49 0.52
CA MET A 1 -11.21 -11.97 -0.04
C MET A 1 -10.07 -11.45 0.81
N LYS A 2 -9.19 -12.33 1.26
CA LYS A 2 -8.06 -11.96 2.11
C LYS A 2 -6.82 -12.73 1.68
N PHE A 3 -5.66 -12.04 1.62
CA PHE A 3 -4.38 -12.69 1.28
C PHE A 3 -3.21 -11.93 1.88
N THR A 4 -2.04 -12.56 1.89
CA THR A 4 -0.79 -11.97 2.38
C THR A 4 0.27 -12.05 1.29
N VAL A 5 1.00 -10.96 1.10
CA VAL A 5 2.19 -10.93 0.25
C VAL A 5 3.35 -10.37 1.06
N SER A 6 4.56 -10.79 0.74
CA SER A 6 5.76 -10.28 1.41
C SER A 6 6.93 -10.21 0.45
N ILE A 7 7.91 -9.39 0.80
CA ILE A 7 9.15 -9.22 0.04
C ILE A 7 10.29 -8.88 1.00
N ASP A 8 11.48 -9.33 0.69
CA ASP A 8 12.67 -9.01 1.46
C ASP A 8 13.48 -7.91 0.76
N ILE A 9 13.83 -6.88 1.52
CA ILE A 9 14.51 -5.68 1.05
C ILE A 9 15.93 -5.66 1.63
N ASN A 10 16.94 -5.51 0.78
CA ASN A 10 18.35 -5.54 1.16
C ASN A 10 18.79 -4.17 1.72
N LYS A 11 18.13 -3.73 2.78
CA LYS A 11 18.41 -2.49 3.51
C LYS A 11 18.06 -2.67 4.98
N PRO A 12 18.71 -1.91 5.89
CA PRO A 12 18.36 -1.91 7.31
C PRO A 12 16.93 -1.48 7.55
N LEU A 13 16.33 -2.00 8.62
CA LEU A 13 14.94 -1.68 9.00
C LEU A 13 14.69 -0.17 9.10
N ASP A 14 15.56 0.56 9.78
CA ASP A 14 15.38 2.02 9.97
C ASP A 14 15.37 2.75 8.63
N PHE A 15 16.22 2.35 7.69
CA PHE A 15 16.28 2.94 6.36
C PHE A 15 14.99 2.66 5.59
N VAL A 16 14.48 1.43 5.66
CA VAL A 16 13.22 1.03 5.00
C VAL A 16 12.06 1.83 5.57
N ILE A 17 11.97 1.97 6.89
CA ILE A 17 10.90 2.73 7.54
C ILE A 17 10.94 4.21 7.15
N GLN A 18 12.11 4.84 7.17
CA GLN A 18 12.25 6.24 6.77
C GLN A 18 11.83 6.45 5.32
N THR A 19 12.19 5.53 4.43
CA THR A 19 11.83 5.59 3.02
C THR A 19 10.31 5.44 2.82
N PHE A 20 9.70 4.50 3.53
CA PHE A 20 8.27 4.22 3.47
C PHE A 20 7.42 5.37 4.02
N ASP A 21 7.86 5.97 5.13
CA ASP A 21 7.09 6.97 5.86
C ASP A 21 7.25 8.39 5.29
N ASP A 22 8.06 8.57 4.26
CA ASP A 22 8.29 9.88 3.63
C ASP A 22 7.31 10.09 2.48
N PRO A 23 6.34 11.04 2.61
CA PRO A 23 5.35 11.29 1.57
C PRO A 23 5.97 11.81 0.26
N GLU A 24 7.14 12.43 0.30
CA GLU A 24 7.85 12.89 -0.89
C GLU A 24 8.26 11.74 -1.81
N ASN A 25 8.37 10.52 -1.27
CA ASN A 25 8.74 9.34 -2.03
C ASN A 25 7.57 8.67 -2.75
N LEU A 26 6.33 8.97 -2.38
CA LEU A 26 5.15 8.22 -2.86
C LEU A 26 5.05 8.20 -4.38
N LYS A 27 5.19 9.35 -5.04
CA LYS A 27 5.12 9.44 -6.50
C LYS A 27 6.28 8.73 -7.20
N ARG A 28 7.38 8.51 -6.48
CA ARG A 28 8.59 7.90 -7.03
C ARG A 28 8.50 6.38 -7.08
N TRP A 29 7.74 5.75 -6.17
CA TRP A 29 7.65 4.30 -6.13
C TRP A 29 6.24 3.75 -6.34
N MET A 30 5.18 4.51 -6.09
CA MET A 30 3.80 4.10 -6.41
C MET A 30 3.53 4.34 -7.90
N LYS A 31 3.54 3.27 -8.68
CA LYS A 31 3.35 3.35 -10.13
C LYS A 31 2.03 4.00 -10.49
N GLY A 32 2.11 5.04 -11.33
CA GLY A 32 0.94 5.74 -11.84
C GLY A 32 0.37 6.79 -10.91
N LEU A 33 0.90 6.97 -9.70
CA LEU A 33 0.42 8.00 -8.78
C LEU A 33 0.70 9.40 -9.35
N VAL A 34 -0.37 10.16 -9.58
CA VAL A 34 -0.31 11.52 -10.13
C VAL A 34 -0.41 12.55 -9.03
N SER A 35 -1.32 12.34 -8.07
CA SER A 35 -1.50 13.27 -6.96
C SER A 35 -1.91 12.56 -5.69
N PHE A 36 -1.53 13.19 -4.57
CA PHE A 36 -1.87 12.78 -3.23
C PHE A 36 -2.34 14.04 -2.50
N GLU A 37 -3.64 14.14 -2.22
CA GLU A 37 -4.26 15.33 -1.65
C GLU A 37 -4.85 15.04 -0.28
N PRO A 38 -4.34 15.64 0.82
CA PRO A 38 -5.00 15.56 2.12
C PRO A 38 -6.42 16.15 2.07
N ILE A 39 -7.39 15.43 2.66
CA ILE A 39 -8.80 15.86 2.72
C ILE A 39 -9.12 16.32 4.14
N SER A 40 -8.78 15.52 5.14
CA SER A 40 -9.11 15.81 6.54
C SER A 40 -8.17 15.08 7.48
N GLY A 41 -8.16 15.49 8.74
CA GLY A 41 -7.29 14.94 9.78
C GLY A 41 -5.86 15.45 9.68
N THR A 42 -5.01 14.97 10.59
CA THR A 42 -3.58 15.29 10.57
C THR A 42 -2.87 14.35 9.61
N PRO A 43 -2.23 14.85 8.54
CA PRO A 43 -1.56 14.01 7.56
C PRO A 43 -0.62 12.99 8.21
N GLY A 44 -0.71 11.73 7.76
CA GLY A 44 0.12 10.64 8.25
C GLY A 44 -0.32 10.01 9.57
N GLN A 45 -1.36 10.53 10.21
CA GLN A 45 -1.84 10.03 11.51
C GLN A 45 -3.16 9.25 11.39
N PRO A 46 -3.48 8.35 12.34
CA PRO A 46 -4.76 7.64 12.32
C PRO A 46 -5.95 8.59 12.21
N GLY A 47 -6.91 8.25 11.35
CA GLY A 47 -8.06 9.08 11.03
C GLY A 47 -7.85 10.03 9.86
N ALA A 48 -6.61 10.25 9.42
CA ALA A 48 -6.32 11.11 8.29
C ALA A 48 -6.88 10.51 7.00
N LYS A 49 -7.52 11.36 6.19
CA LYS A 49 -8.07 10.98 4.89
C LYS A 49 -7.35 11.74 3.79
N SER A 50 -7.06 11.05 2.70
CA SER A 50 -6.41 11.63 1.53
C SER A 50 -7.02 11.05 0.25
N LYS A 51 -6.99 11.87 -0.81
CA LYS A 51 -7.38 11.41 -2.15
C LYS A 51 -6.13 11.09 -2.96
N LEU A 52 -6.05 9.86 -3.45
CA LEU A 52 -4.99 9.41 -4.35
C LEU A 52 -5.55 9.32 -5.76
N THR A 53 -4.86 9.95 -6.70
CA THR A 53 -5.22 9.88 -8.12
C THR A 53 -4.13 9.15 -8.86
N PHE A 54 -4.51 8.09 -9.58
CA PHE A 54 -3.64 7.28 -10.42
C PHE A 54 -3.99 7.45 -11.88
N ASN A 55 -2.99 7.35 -12.74
CA ASN A 55 -3.17 7.28 -14.19
C ASN A 55 -2.40 6.07 -14.72
N HIS A 56 -3.13 5.09 -15.25
CA HIS A 56 -2.58 3.90 -15.88
C HIS A 56 -2.98 3.88 -17.37
N ASN A 57 -2.01 4.17 -18.25
CA ASN A 57 -2.24 4.16 -19.70
C ASN A 57 -3.40 5.09 -20.13
N GLY A 58 -3.45 6.29 -19.55
CA GLY A 58 -4.52 7.27 -19.84
C GLY A 58 -5.81 7.04 -19.06
N ARG A 59 -5.90 5.97 -18.29
CA ARG A 59 -7.07 5.68 -17.44
C ARG A 59 -6.86 6.28 -16.06
N LYS A 60 -7.70 7.25 -15.71
CA LYS A 60 -7.66 7.92 -14.41
C LYS A 60 -8.47 7.13 -13.37
N MET A 61 -7.88 6.91 -12.20
CA MET A 61 -8.54 6.27 -11.07
C MET A 61 -8.34 7.10 -9.82
N GLU A 62 -9.41 7.33 -9.06
CA GLU A 62 -9.35 8.06 -7.79
C GLU A 62 -9.76 7.11 -6.66
N MET A 63 -9.01 7.16 -5.56
CA MET A 63 -9.34 6.40 -4.36
C MET A 63 -9.19 7.26 -3.12
N GLU A 64 -9.95 6.95 -2.08
CA GLU A 64 -9.85 7.60 -0.78
C GLU A 64 -9.11 6.69 0.18
N GLU A 65 -8.01 7.21 0.71
CA GLU A 65 -7.25 6.56 1.78
C GLU A 65 -7.71 7.05 3.14
N THR A 66 -7.87 6.14 4.09
CA THR A 66 -8.02 6.48 5.51
C THR A 66 -6.98 5.69 6.31
N ILE A 67 -6.10 6.39 7.02
CA ILE A 67 -5.13 5.75 7.89
C ILE A 67 -5.85 5.25 9.13
N THR A 68 -5.66 3.97 9.48
CA THR A 68 -6.31 3.36 10.65
C THR A 68 -5.34 3.09 11.79
N VAL A 69 -4.11 2.67 11.49
CA VAL A 69 -3.08 2.40 12.51
C VAL A 69 -1.75 2.95 12.04
N LYS A 70 -1.04 3.65 12.94
CA LYS A 70 0.36 4.03 12.73
C LYS A 70 1.18 3.65 13.95
N ASN A 71 1.87 2.53 13.86
CA ASN A 71 2.73 1.99 14.92
C ASN A 71 3.95 1.32 14.28
N LEU A 72 4.69 2.07 13.48
CA LEU A 72 5.88 1.55 12.79
C LEU A 72 6.97 1.16 13.77
N PRO A 73 7.71 0.08 13.50
CA PRO A 73 7.68 -0.78 12.31
C PRO A 73 6.63 -1.88 12.35
N LYS A 74 5.93 -2.07 13.47
CA LYS A 74 5.02 -3.20 13.67
C LYS A 74 3.82 -3.16 12.75
N GLU A 75 3.24 -1.96 12.54
CA GLU A 75 2.07 -1.85 11.68
C GLU A 75 1.89 -0.42 11.16
N PHE A 76 1.60 -0.31 9.88
CA PHE A 76 1.01 0.87 9.28
C PHE A 76 -0.15 0.40 8.42
N SER A 77 -1.37 0.76 8.80
CA SER A 77 -2.58 0.24 8.16
C SER A 77 -3.48 1.36 7.69
N GLY A 78 -4.19 1.10 6.61
CA GLY A 78 -5.16 2.02 6.05
C GLY A 78 -6.20 1.31 5.22
N THR A 79 -7.33 2.00 5.00
CA THR A 79 -8.34 1.55 4.06
C THR A 79 -8.28 2.38 2.79
N TYR A 80 -8.57 1.74 1.67
CA TYR A 80 -8.60 2.35 0.34
C TYR A 80 -9.94 2.05 -0.31
N GLU A 81 -10.67 3.09 -0.68
CA GLU A 81 -12.00 2.94 -1.27
C GLU A 81 -12.02 3.50 -2.68
N ILE A 82 -12.48 2.66 -3.60
CA ILE A 82 -12.70 3.01 -4.99
C ILE A 82 -13.98 2.33 -5.47
N SER A 83 -14.85 3.04 -6.16
CA SER A 83 -16.10 2.56 -6.79
C SER A 83 -16.48 1.10 -6.49
N GLY A 84 -17.17 0.87 -5.36
CA GLY A 84 -17.68 -0.46 -5.02
C GLY A 84 -16.66 -1.45 -4.46
N ILE A 85 -15.41 -1.02 -4.28
CA ILE A 85 -14.34 -1.85 -3.70
C ILE A 85 -13.82 -1.16 -2.44
N TRP A 86 -13.76 -1.92 -1.35
CA TRP A 86 -13.13 -1.53 -0.09
C TRP A 86 -11.93 -2.44 0.15
N ASN A 87 -10.77 -1.86 0.47
CA ASN A 87 -9.53 -2.59 0.69
C ASN A 87 -8.89 -2.15 1.99
N LEU A 88 -8.68 -3.08 2.91
CA LEU A 88 -7.85 -2.87 4.10
C LEU A 88 -6.46 -3.40 3.81
N VAL A 89 -5.44 -2.56 4.03
CA VAL A 89 -4.03 -2.91 3.86
C VAL A 89 -3.32 -2.78 5.20
N GLN A 90 -2.76 -3.87 5.71
CA GLN A 90 -1.98 -3.89 6.94
C GLN A 90 -0.52 -4.14 6.58
N ASN A 91 0.31 -3.11 6.70
CA ASN A 91 1.75 -3.20 6.38
C ASN A 91 2.55 -3.43 7.65
N GLN A 92 3.48 -4.38 7.58
CA GLN A 92 4.34 -4.77 8.70
C GLN A 92 5.78 -4.88 8.20
N PHE A 93 6.73 -4.48 9.05
CA PHE A 93 8.16 -4.52 8.71
C PHE A 93 8.92 -5.20 9.84
N GLU A 94 9.84 -6.08 9.48
CA GLU A 94 10.65 -6.86 10.42
C GLU A 94 12.09 -6.96 9.95
N ALA A 95 13.05 -6.68 10.85
CA ALA A 95 14.45 -6.92 10.56
C ALA A 95 14.74 -8.41 10.64
N LEU A 96 15.19 -9.02 9.53
CA LEU A 96 15.65 -10.40 9.50
C LEU A 96 17.14 -10.49 9.84
N SER A 97 17.89 -9.43 9.53
CA SER A 97 19.30 -9.26 9.83
C SER A 97 19.61 -7.77 9.81
N PRO A 98 20.85 -7.33 10.18
CA PRO A 98 21.16 -5.88 10.19
C PRO A 98 20.93 -5.15 8.86
N ASN A 99 21.02 -5.87 7.73
CA ASN A 99 20.86 -5.29 6.39
C ASN A 99 19.78 -5.96 5.55
N LEU A 100 18.83 -6.62 6.19
CA LEU A 100 17.73 -7.30 5.51
C LEU A 100 16.43 -7.11 6.26
N THR A 101 15.43 -6.54 5.59
CA THR A 101 14.12 -6.23 6.15
C THR A 101 13.04 -6.95 5.37
N ARG A 102 12.13 -7.61 6.08
CA ARG A 102 10.92 -8.18 5.47
C ARG A 102 9.77 -7.20 5.55
N TYR A 103 9.18 -6.91 4.42
CA TYR A 103 7.96 -6.12 4.28
C TYR A 103 6.81 -7.08 3.97
N THR A 104 5.82 -7.13 4.86
CA THR A 104 4.64 -7.96 4.73
C THR A 104 3.40 -7.08 4.61
N SER A 105 2.52 -7.40 3.66
CA SER A 105 1.25 -6.72 3.48
C SER A 105 0.13 -7.75 3.56
N VAL A 106 -0.72 -7.60 4.58
CA VAL A 106 -1.95 -8.39 4.73
C VAL A 106 -3.08 -7.56 4.17
N GLN A 107 -3.83 -8.12 3.22
CA GLN A 107 -4.86 -7.39 2.51
C GLN A 107 -6.21 -8.08 2.59
N GLU A 108 -7.25 -7.28 2.80
CA GLU A 108 -8.63 -7.73 2.75
C GLU A 108 -9.38 -6.86 1.75
N PHE A 109 -10.12 -7.51 0.84
CA PHE A 109 -10.97 -6.84 -0.13
C PHE A 109 -12.43 -7.19 0.10
N ARG A 110 -13.31 -6.19 0.05
CA ARG A 110 -14.75 -6.35 0.04
C ARG A 110 -15.31 -5.63 -1.18
N MET A 111 -16.17 -6.30 -1.90
CA MET A 111 -16.73 -5.81 -3.16
C MET A 111 -18.23 -5.86 -3.13
N LYS A 112 -18.89 -4.90 -3.80
CA LYS A 112 -20.33 -4.93 -4.01
C LYS A 112 -20.69 -5.91 -5.13
N ALA A 113 -21.92 -6.43 -5.10
CA ALA A 113 -22.47 -7.22 -6.21
C ALA A 113 -22.47 -6.39 -7.51
N PRO A 114 -22.24 -7.00 -8.69
CA PRO A 114 -22.01 -8.43 -8.92
C PRO A 114 -20.56 -8.88 -8.73
N MET A 115 -19.62 -7.95 -8.56
CA MET A 115 -18.18 -8.24 -8.49
C MET A 115 -17.83 -9.22 -7.36
N LYS A 116 -18.53 -9.14 -6.22
CA LYS A 116 -18.28 -10.02 -5.08
C LYS A 116 -18.45 -11.50 -5.42
N TRP A 117 -19.31 -11.83 -6.39
CA TRP A 117 -19.56 -13.22 -6.81
C TRP A 117 -18.41 -13.81 -7.59
N PHE A 118 -17.53 -12.96 -8.11
CA PHE A 118 -16.36 -13.37 -8.89
C PHE A 118 -15.06 -13.19 -8.11
N SER A 119 -15.15 -12.87 -6.79
CA SER A 119 -13.98 -12.51 -6.00
C SER A 119 -12.89 -13.58 -5.99
N LEU A 120 -13.27 -14.88 -5.92
CA LEU A 120 -12.29 -15.96 -5.96
C LEU A 120 -11.53 -16.03 -7.27
N LEU A 121 -12.18 -15.67 -8.39
CA LEU A 121 -11.55 -15.62 -9.71
C LEU A 121 -10.62 -14.41 -9.84
N LEU A 122 -10.91 -13.33 -9.10
CA LEU A 122 -10.13 -12.09 -9.16
C LEU A 122 -8.93 -12.10 -8.19
N GLN A 123 -8.92 -12.99 -7.20
CA GLN A 123 -7.87 -13.03 -6.18
C GLN A 123 -6.46 -13.13 -6.74
N PRO A 124 -6.15 -13.99 -7.72
CA PRO A 124 -4.81 -14.06 -8.30
C PRO A 124 -4.35 -12.74 -8.92
N MET A 125 -5.26 -11.99 -9.54
CA MET A 125 -4.98 -10.70 -10.14
C MET A 125 -4.64 -9.66 -9.06
N PHE A 126 -5.45 -9.57 -8.01
CA PHE A 126 -5.21 -8.63 -6.91
C PHE A 126 -3.94 -8.97 -6.15
N ARG A 127 -3.68 -10.28 -5.93
CA ARG A 127 -2.45 -10.73 -5.29
C ARG A 127 -1.22 -10.34 -6.11
N LYS A 128 -1.27 -10.51 -7.43
CA LYS A 128 -0.18 -10.12 -8.32
C LYS A 128 0.06 -8.62 -8.29
N GLN A 129 -1.00 -7.82 -8.32
CA GLN A 129 -0.89 -6.36 -8.26
C GLN A 129 -0.27 -5.91 -6.93
N SER A 130 -0.68 -6.52 -5.82
CA SER A 130 -0.13 -6.21 -4.51
C SER A 130 1.35 -6.57 -4.42
N LEU A 131 1.75 -7.71 -4.95
CA LEU A 131 3.15 -8.09 -4.99
C LEU A 131 3.98 -7.14 -5.85
N GLN A 132 3.46 -6.73 -7.00
CA GLN A 132 4.13 -5.74 -7.85
C GLN A 132 4.31 -4.40 -7.14
N HIS A 133 3.35 -4.00 -6.31
CA HIS A 133 3.46 -2.80 -5.49
C HIS A 133 4.62 -2.91 -4.49
N LEU A 134 4.74 -4.03 -3.80
CA LEU A 134 5.85 -4.29 -2.89
C LEU A 134 7.19 -4.33 -3.64
N GLN A 135 7.24 -4.95 -4.81
CA GLN A 135 8.43 -4.99 -5.65
C GLN A 135 8.87 -3.59 -6.09
N SER A 136 7.92 -2.73 -6.43
CA SER A 136 8.19 -1.34 -6.80
C SER A 136 8.84 -0.57 -5.64
N PHE A 137 8.33 -0.74 -4.44
CA PHE A 137 8.92 -0.16 -3.24
C PHE A 137 10.33 -0.70 -2.98
N LYS A 138 10.53 -2.02 -3.09
CA LYS A 138 11.84 -2.65 -2.92
C LYS A 138 12.86 -2.07 -3.90
N GLN A 139 12.52 -2.01 -5.18
CA GLN A 139 13.41 -1.50 -6.21
C GLN A 139 13.80 -0.05 -5.94
N PHE A 140 12.83 0.79 -5.57
CA PHE A 140 13.09 2.18 -5.23
C PHE A 140 14.01 2.30 -4.01
N THR A 141 13.69 1.58 -2.94
CA THR A 141 14.43 1.64 -1.68
C THR A 141 15.88 1.17 -1.86
N GLU A 142 16.09 0.10 -2.60
CA GLU A 142 17.43 -0.44 -2.86
C GLU A 142 18.25 0.43 -3.82
N SER A 143 17.60 1.32 -4.57
CA SER A 143 18.28 2.25 -5.49
C SER A 143 18.82 3.50 -4.80
N LEU A 144 18.45 3.74 -3.58
CA LEU A 144 18.85 4.93 -2.81
C LEU A 144 20.23 4.81 -2.19
#